data_088cd4ce8cc2429dd18aa14a819cce7a
#
_entry.id   088cd4ce8cc2429dd18aa14a819cce7a
#
_cell.length_a   1.000
_cell.length_b   1.000
_cell.length_c   1.000
_cell.angle_alpha   90.00
_cell.angle_beta   90.00
_cell.angle_gamma   90.00
#
_symmetry.space_group_name_H-M   'P 1'
#
loop_
_entity.id
_entity.type
_entity.pdbx_description
1 polymer ?
#
loop_
_entity_poly.entity_id
_entity_poly.type
_entity_poly.pdbx_seq_one_letter_code
_entity_poly.pdbx_strand_id
1 'polypeptide(L)'
;MSKRELMRKLEDFENPRIVPLDGSMYGASFFLMKLLPARFMLENAAERGDLKPGATICESSSGTFGLALAMLALQHRHRLVLVSDWALDRHLHRRLNELGAQVTIVDTPAVSGGLQRARLDRVHGYLREHPGSYWPCQYDNADNPLSYGKVAALLIDRVGRIDCLVGPVGSGGSMCGTSRYLRPLFPHLYTIGVDTPNSVLFGQPSGRLNLSGLGGNILPRNVDHSQFNEIHWLTPAETYAATHDLHRSHGLFMGPTSGAAFRVGQWWARRNPGKTVVTLFPDEGHRYVETVYDPQWLQSATSLPGRVREDPVTVAAPNDPMRGWSRFRWERRSLGQVLGDTGQAPA
;
A
#
# COMPACT_ATOMS: atom_id res chain seq x y z
N MET A 1 -11.33 12.76 -30.52
CA MET A 1 -10.70 11.74 -29.66
C MET A 1 -11.71 10.64 -29.38
N SER A 2 -11.43 9.41 -29.79
CA SER A 2 -12.33 8.28 -29.56
C SER A 2 -12.36 7.90 -28.06
N LYS A 3 -13.48 7.25 -27.60
CA LYS A 3 -13.56 6.71 -26.23
C LYS A 3 -12.34 5.82 -25.86
N ARG A 4 -11.79 5.09 -26.84
CA ARG A 4 -10.60 4.25 -26.69
C ARG A 4 -9.31 5.06 -26.44
N GLU A 5 -9.18 6.27 -27.01
CA GLU A 5 -8.01 7.14 -26.78
C GLU A 5 -8.03 7.81 -25.41
N LEU A 6 -9.23 8.13 -24.87
CA LEU A 6 -9.34 8.62 -23.49
C LEU A 6 -9.00 7.52 -22.46
N MET A 7 -9.36 6.26 -22.74
CA MET A 7 -9.05 5.11 -21.89
C MET A 7 -7.54 4.83 -21.82
N ARG A 8 -6.81 4.98 -22.92
CA ARG A 8 -5.34 4.82 -22.95
C ARG A 8 -4.60 5.81 -22.05
N LYS A 9 -5.14 7.01 -21.81
CA LYS A 9 -4.46 8.03 -21.00
C LYS A 9 -4.32 7.66 -19.52
N LEU A 10 -5.29 6.98 -18.91
CA LEU A 10 -5.16 6.50 -17.54
C LEU A 10 -4.28 5.25 -17.45
N GLU A 11 -4.21 4.42 -18.48
CA GLU A 11 -3.33 3.25 -18.54
C GLU A 11 -1.85 3.65 -18.44
N ASP A 12 -1.45 4.76 -19.00
CA ASP A 12 -0.08 5.26 -18.91
C ASP A 12 0.31 5.66 -17.47
N PHE A 13 -0.67 6.06 -16.65
CA PHE A 13 -0.44 6.40 -15.24
C PHE A 13 -0.38 5.19 -14.28
N GLU A 14 -0.69 3.99 -14.75
CA GLU A 14 -0.64 2.77 -13.94
C GLU A 14 0.73 2.13 -13.90
N ASN A 15 1.52 2.33 -14.96
CA ASN A 15 2.84 1.77 -15.05
C ASN A 15 3.83 2.64 -14.26
N PRO A 16 4.70 2.01 -13.43
CA PRO A 16 5.75 2.77 -12.77
C PRO A 16 6.81 3.23 -13.77
N ARG A 17 7.40 4.38 -13.51
CA ARG A 17 8.70 4.75 -14.07
C ARG A 17 9.79 4.00 -13.31
N ILE A 18 10.66 3.30 -14.03
CA ILE A 18 11.80 2.64 -13.43
C ILE A 18 12.97 3.62 -13.41
N VAL A 19 13.35 4.04 -12.21
CA VAL A 19 14.37 5.06 -11.99
C VAL A 19 15.59 4.43 -11.35
N PRO A 20 16.79 4.51 -11.97
CA PRO A 20 18.02 4.09 -11.32
C PRO A 20 18.30 5.05 -10.14
N LEU A 21 18.70 4.45 -9.02
CA LEU A 21 19.13 5.15 -7.80
C LEU A 21 20.63 4.86 -7.56
N ASP A 22 21.04 4.75 -6.30
CA ASP A 22 22.45 4.49 -5.96
C ASP A 22 22.86 3.04 -6.29
N GLY A 23 24.00 2.87 -6.96
CA GLY A 23 24.56 1.55 -7.27
C GLY A 23 23.64 0.70 -8.15
N SER A 24 23.24 -0.48 -7.65
CA SER A 24 22.31 -1.41 -8.32
C SER A 24 20.89 -1.34 -7.74
N MET A 25 20.51 -0.20 -7.19
CA MET A 25 19.16 0.04 -6.66
C MET A 25 18.29 0.76 -7.68
N TYR A 26 17.05 0.31 -7.83
CA TYR A 26 16.05 0.89 -8.72
C TYR A 26 14.77 1.22 -7.94
N GLY A 27 14.16 2.36 -8.24
CA GLY A 27 12.84 2.73 -7.78
C GLY A 27 11.78 2.47 -8.85
N ALA A 28 10.75 1.71 -8.54
CA ALA A 28 9.54 1.61 -9.35
C ALA A 28 8.56 2.71 -8.88
N SER A 29 8.63 3.87 -9.52
CA SER A 29 7.93 5.09 -9.12
C SER A 29 6.59 5.20 -9.82
N PHE A 30 5.50 5.07 -9.06
CA PHE A 30 4.13 5.19 -9.56
C PHE A 30 3.60 6.61 -9.35
N PHE A 31 2.82 7.09 -10.30
CA PHE A 31 1.94 8.24 -10.08
C PHE A 31 0.88 7.91 -9.01
N LEU A 32 0.18 6.80 -9.21
CA LEU A 32 -0.84 6.26 -8.30
C LEU A 32 -0.95 4.75 -8.50
N MET A 33 -0.17 3.99 -7.74
CA MET A 33 -0.09 2.53 -7.87
C MET A 33 -1.45 1.83 -7.79
N LYS A 34 -2.39 2.40 -7.04
CA LYS A 34 -3.72 1.83 -6.85
C LYS A 34 -4.62 1.90 -8.08
N LEU A 35 -4.26 2.65 -9.13
CA LEU A 35 -4.98 2.62 -10.41
C LEU A 35 -4.95 1.24 -11.05
N LEU A 36 -3.79 0.59 -11.03
CA LEU A 36 -3.61 -0.73 -11.63
C LEU A 36 -4.58 -1.79 -11.06
N PRO A 37 -4.58 -2.09 -9.75
CA PRO A 37 -5.51 -3.07 -9.21
C PRO A 37 -6.97 -2.61 -9.28
N ALA A 38 -7.26 -1.32 -9.14
CA ALA A 38 -8.62 -0.82 -9.22
C ALA A 38 -9.21 -1.08 -10.63
N ARG A 39 -8.47 -0.74 -11.70
CA ARG A 39 -8.91 -1.01 -13.06
C ARG A 39 -9.07 -2.51 -13.32
N PHE A 40 -8.06 -3.30 -12.99
CA PHE A 40 -8.09 -4.75 -13.20
C PHE A 40 -9.29 -5.42 -12.51
N MET A 41 -9.60 -5.04 -11.27
CA MET A 41 -10.76 -5.54 -10.55
C MET A 41 -12.09 -5.13 -11.20
N LEU A 42 -12.21 -3.87 -11.68
CA LEU A 42 -13.44 -3.40 -12.31
C LEU A 42 -13.65 -4.03 -13.69
N GLU A 43 -12.60 -4.19 -14.50
CA GLU A 43 -12.66 -4.86 -15.80
C GLU A 43 -13.06 -6.34 -15.64
N ASN A 44 -12.39 -7.09 -14.76
CA ASN A 44 -12.74 -8.48 -14.50
C ASN A 44 -14.15 -8.63 -13.93
N ALA A 45 -14.60 -7.72 -13.09
CA ALA A 45 -15.97 -7.74 -12.58
C ALA A 45 -17.02 -7.47 -13.68
N ALA A 46 -16.70 -6.56 -14.60
CA ALA A 46 -17.57 -6.29 -15.76
C ALA A 46 -17.63 -7.49 -16.70
N GLU A 47 -16.49 -8.15 -16.97
CA GLU A 47 -16.41 -9.35 -17.81
C GLU A 47 -17.19 -10.53 -17.20
N ARG A 48 -17.13 -10.70 -15.87
CA ARG A 48 -17.92 -11.72 -15.15
C ARG A 48 -19.40 -11.37 -15.00
N GLY A 49 -19.80 -10.12 -15.32
CA GLY A 49 -21.18 -9.64 -15.12
C GLY A 49 -21.50 -9.22 -13.68
N ASP A 50 -20.51 -9.19 -12.79
CA ASP A 50 -20.65 -8.73 -11.39
C ASP A 50 -20.85 -7.21 -11.31
N LEU A 51 -20.17 -6.45 -12.20
CA LEU A 51 -20.32 -5.00 -12.33
C LEU A 51 -21.11 -4.67 -13.61
N LYS A 52 -22.37 -4.31 -13.44
CA LYS A 52 -23.26 -3.92 -14.56
C LYS A 52 -22.99 -2.47 -14.98
N PRO A 53 -23.20 -2.11 -16.27
CA PRO A 53 -23.09 -0.72 -16.72
C PRO A 53 -23.95 0.23 -15.89
N GLY A 54 -23.36 1.34 -15.41
CA GLY A 54 -24.03 2.32 -14.57
C GLY A 54 -24.28 1.91 -13.11
N ALA A 55 -23.88 0.71 -12.70
CA ALA A 55 -24.03 0.27 -11.31
C ALA A 55 -23.23 1.16 -10.35
N THR A 56 -23.66 1.16 -9.09
CA THR A 56 -22.92 1.85 -8.02
C THR A 56 -21.78 0.97 -7.52
N ILE A 57 -20.58 1.53 -7.44
CA ILE A 57 -19.44 0.93 -6.78
C ILE A 57 -19.43 1.42 -5.33
N CYS A 58 -19.32 0.52 -4.34
CA CYS A 58 -19.19 0.86 -2.93
C CYS A 58 -17.91 0.28 -2.37
N GLU A 59 -17.06 1.09 -1.73
CA GLU A 59 -15.77 0.62 -1.19
C GLU A 59 -15.37 1.36 0.09
N SER A 60 -14.55 0.68 0.91
CA SER A 60 -13.91 1.23 2.10
C SER A 60 -12.52 1.76 1.77
N SER A 61 -12.33 3.08 1.84
CA SER A 61 -11.00 3.67 1.62
C SER A 61 -10.87 5.05 2.24
N SER A 62 -9.76 5.31 2.93
CA SER A 62 -9.32 6.64 3.38
C SER A 62 -8.10 7.16 2.59
N GLY A 63 -7.75 6.51 1.48
CA GLY A 63 -6.52 6.79 0.76
C GLY A 63 -6.60 6.64 -0.75
N THR A 64 -5.46 6.32 -1.33
CA THR A 64 -5.20 6.29 -2.78
C THR A 64 -6.07 5.30 -3.57
N PHE A 65 -6.59 4.24 -2.93
CA PHE A 65 -7.50 3.33 -3.61
C PHE A 65 -8.87 3.98 -3.90
N GLY A 66 -9.39 4.77 -2.96
CA GLY A 66 -10.60 5.57 -3.18
C GLY A 66 -10.44 6.56 -4.32
N LEU A 67 -9.27 7.21 -4.43
CA LEU A 67 -8.96 8.12 -5.54
C LEU A 67 -8.91 7.37 -6.87
N ALA A 68 -8.26 6.21 -6.93
CA ALA A 68 -8.21 5.39 -8.13
C ALA A 68 -9.62 4.98 -8.60
N LEU A 69 -10.46 4.53 -7.67
CA LEU A 69 -11.85 4.21 -7.97
C LEU A 69 -12.65 5.42 -8.44
N ALA A 70 -12.45 6.61 -7.86
CA ALA A 70 -13.15 7.82 -8.29
C ALA A 70 -12.79 8.21 -9.73
N MET A 71 -11.51 8.14 -10.10
CA MET A 71 -11.05 8.41 -11.46
C MET A 71 -11.67 7.42 -12.46
N LEU A 72 -11.69 6.13 -12.13
CA LEU A 72 -12.22 5.07 -12.99
C LEU A 72 -13.75 5.09 -13.05
N ALA A 73 -14.43 5.31 -11.93
CA ALA A 73 -15.89 5.41 -11.89
C ALA A 73 -16.40 6.57 -12.76
N LEU A 74 -15.75 7.73 -12.68
CA LEU A 74 -16.05 8.86 -13.58
C LEU A 74 -15.86 8.49 -15.06
N GLN A 75 -14.73 7.85 -15.39
CA GLN A 75 -14.40 7.43 -16.74
C GLN A 75 -15.41 6.43 -17.33
N HIS A 76 -15.82 5.44 -16.51
CA HIS A 76 -16.74 4.37 -16.92
C HIS A 76 -18.22 4.69 -16.63
N ARG A 77 -18.53 5.90 -16.13
CA ARG A 77 -19.89 6.36 -15.79
C ARG A 77 -20.58 5.50 -14.72
N HIS A 78 -19.82 5.04 -13.75
CA HIS A 78 -20.34 4.42 -12.54
C HIS A 78 -20.57 5.48 -11.46
N ARG A 79 -21.52 5.24 -10.56
CA ARG A 79 -21.61 5.99 -9.30
C ARG A 79 -20.62 5.38 -8.32
N LEU A 80 -20.00 6.23 -7.49
CA LEU A 80 -19.08 5.78 -6.46
C LEU A 80 -19.53 6.25 -5.08
N VAL A 81 -19.65 5.31 -4.16
CA VAL A 81 -19.85 5.55 -2.72
C VAL A 81 -18.60 5.05 -1.99
N LEU A 82 -17.95 5.94 -1.28
CA LEU A 82 -16.79 5.62 -0.46
C LEU A 82 -17.14 5.75 1.02
N VAL A 83 -16.88 4.70 1.76
CA VAL A 83 -16.91 4.73 3.22
C VAL A 83 -15.50 5.00 3.73
N SER A 84 -15.34 6.14 4.41
CA SER A 84 -14.07 6.61 4.92
C SER A 84 -14.14 6.93 6.41
N ASP A 85 -13.07 7.45 6.98
CA ASP A 85 -12.97 7.90 8.36
C ASP A 85 -12.20 9.23 8.44
N TRP A 86 -11.96 9.71 9.66
CA TRP A 86 -11.27 10.96 9.93
C TRP A 86 -9.80 10.98 9.46
N ALA A 87 -9.21 9.85 9.06
CA ALA A 87 -7.88 9.80 8.45
C ALA A 87 -7.90 10.26 6.97
N LEU A 88 -9.08 10.46 6.39
CA LEU A 88 -9.23 11.07 5.07
C LEU A 88 -8.82 12.54 5.12
N ASP A 89 -7.72 12.86 4.48
CA ASP A 89 -7.26 14.26 4.43
C ASP A 89 -8.21 15.15 3.62
N ARG A 90 -8.24 16.45 3.99
CA ARG A 90 -9.16 17.44 3.41
C ARG A 90 -9.02 17.60 1.89
N HIS A 91 -7.77 17.52 1.37
CA HIS A 91 -7.54 17.69 -0.08
C HIS A 91 -8.01 16.50 -0.86
N LEU A 92 -7.74 15.28 -0.35
CA LEU A 92 -8.27 14.07 -0.97
C LEU A 92 -9.80 14.07 -0.92
N HIS A 93 -10.42 14.48 0.19
CA HIS A 93 -11.88 14.56 0.30
C HIS A 93 -12.47 15.52 -0.75
N ARG A 94 -11.89 16.73 -0.90
CA ARG A 94 -12.30 17.68 -1.94
C ARG A 94 -12.19 17.07 -3.33
N ARG A 95 -11.04 16.46 -3.63
CA ARG A 95 -10.79 15.85 -4.94
C ARG A 95 -11.74 14.69 -5.25
N LEU A 96 -12.10 13.88 -4.25
CA LEU A 96 -13.11 12.83 -4.40
C LEU A 96 -14.48 13.39 -4.75
N ASN A 97 -14.91 14.47 -4.08
CA ASN A 97 -16.18 15.15 -4.37
C ASN A 97 -16.19 15.77 -5.78
N GLU A 98 -15.09 16.41 -6.21
CA GLU A 98 -14.94 16.95 -7.57
C GLU A 98 -15.02 15.85 -8.64
N LEU A 99 -14.57 14.63 -8.34
CA LEU A 99 -14.70 13.45 -9.21
C LEU A 99 -16.09 12.79 -9.12
N GLY A 100 -17.01 13.34 -8.33
CA GLY A 100 -18.39 12.85 -8.21
C GLY A 100 -18.58 11.69 -7.24
N ALA A 101 -17.60 11.36 -6.39
CA ALA A 101 -17.75 10.34 -5.37
C ALA A 101 -18.60 10.86 -4.19
N GLN A 102 -19.51 10.02 -3.70
CA GLN A 102 -20.20 10.24 -2.44
C GLN A 102 -19.36 9.66 -1.31
N VAL A 103 -18.97 10.50 -0.35
CA VAL A 103 -18.12 10.07 0.77
C VAL A 103 -18.91 10.06 2.06
N THR A 104 -18.96 8.91 2.75
CA THR A 104 -19.52 8.74 4.08
C THR A 104 -18.39 8.59 5.09
N ILE A 105 -18.38 9.39 6.13
CA ILE A 105 -17.38 9.34 7.20
C ILE A 105 -17.92 8.51 8.37
N VAL A 106 -17.13 7.54 8.80
CA VAL A 106 -17.33 6.76 10.03
C VAL A 106 -16.41 7.35 11.10
N ASP A 107 -16.95 7.70 12.24
CA ASP A 107 -16.25 8.35 13.35
C ASP A 107 -16.13 7.46 14.60
N THR A 108 -16.95 6.42 14.70
CA THR A 108 -16.97 5.50 15.82
C THR A 108 -16.27 4.20 15.46
N PRO A 109 -15.17 3.85 16.14
CA PRO A 109 -14.45 2.61 15.87
C PRO A 109 -15.27 1.38 16.32
N ALA A 110 -15.12 0.26 15.60
CA ALA A 110 -15.60 -1.04 16.04
C ALA A 110 -14.77 -1.54 17.25
N VAL A 111 -15.34 -2.44 18.05
CA VAL A 111 -14.70 -3.04 19.23
C VAL A 111 -13.41 -3.76 18.85
N SER A 112 -13.40 -4.47 17.70
CA SER A 112 -12.22 -5.11 17.11
C SER A 112 -11.96 -4.54 15.72
N GLY A 113 -10.70 -4.34 15.33
CA GLY A 113 -10.32 -3.81 14.02
C GLY A 113 -10.54 -2.30 13.83
N GLY A 114 -10.97 -1.59 14.88
CA GLY A 114 -11.05 -0.13 14.94
C GLY A 114 -11.91 0.50 13.83
N LEU A 115 -11.47 1.66 13.32
CA LEU A 115 -12.17 2.37 12.24
C LEU A 115 -12.17 1.61 10.92
N GLN A 116 -11.12 0.83 10.65
CA GLN A 116 -11.05 0.05 9.42
C GLN A 116 -12.18 -1.00 9.37
N ARG A 117 -12.45 -1.67 10.49
CA ARG A 117 -13.58 -2.62 10.61
C ARG A 117 -14.92 -1.90 10.53
N ALA A 118 -15.08 -0.79 11.25
CA ALA A 118 -16.32 0.01 11.22
C ALA A 118 -16.68 0.47 9.79
N ARG A 119 -15.68 0.86 8.99
CA ARG A 119 -15.88 1.17 7.57
C ARG A 119 -16.39 -0.02 6.77
N LEU A 120 -15.82 -1.22 6.99
CA LEU A 120 -16.27 -2.44 6.31
C LEU A 120 -17.70 -2.81 6.71
N ASP A 121 -18.04 -2.69 7.99
CA ASP A 121 -19.39 -2.95 8.48
C ASP A 121 -20.43 -1.99 7.83
N ARG A 122 -20.03 -0.71 7.62
CA ARG A 122 -20.87 0.26 6.90
C ARG A 122 -20.98 -0.05 5.40
N VAL A 123 -19.91 -0.54 4.75
CA VAL A 123 -19.97 -1.03 3.37
C VAL A 123 -20.97 -2.19 3.27
N HIS A 124 -20.86 -3.18 4.15
CA HIS A 124 -21.82 -4.30 4.19
C HIS A 124 -23.27 -3.85 4.41
N GLY A 125 -23.49 -2.82 5.26
CA GLY A 125 -24.80 -2.20 5.45
C GLY A 125 -25.32 -1.62 4.13
N TYR A 126 -24.49 -0.81 3.46
CA TYR A 126 -24.85 -0.21 2.18
C TYR A 126 -25.22 -1.24 1.10
N LEU A 127 -24.43 -2.32 0.99
CA LEU A 127 -24.70 -3.38 0.00
C LEU A 127 -26.03 -4.11 0.26
N ARG A 128 -26.42 -4.29 1.52
CA ARG A 128 -27.74 -4.85 1.85
C ARG A 128 -28.89 -3.91 1.49
N GLU A 129 -28.69 -2.62 1.69
CA GLU A 129 -29.69 -1.58 1.38
C GLU A 129 -29.80 -1.32 -0.13
N HIS A 130 -28.73 -1.59 -0.91
CA HIS A 130 -28.64 -1.30 -2.34
C HIS A 130 -28.18 -2.55 -3.13
N PRO A 131 -29.07 -3.56 -3.28
CA PRO A 131 -28.77 -4.75 -4.07
C PRO A 131 -28.45 -4.36 -5.53
N GLY A 132 -27.40 -4.92 -6.08
CA GLY A 132 -26.88 -4.58 -7.42
C GLY A 132 -25.73 -3.58 -7.40
N SER A 133 -25.32 -3.09 -6.21
CA SER A 133 -24.05 -2.39 -6.05
C SER A 133 -22.89 -3.38 -6.07
N TYR A 134 -21.75 -2.96 -6.64
CA TYR A 134 -20.53 -3.75 -6.70
C TYR A 134 -19.55 -3.29 -5.62
N TRP A 135 -18.93 -4.25 -4.93
CA TRP A 135 -17.87 -4.02 -3.96
C TRP A 135 -16.56 -4.62 -4.45
N PRO A 136 -15.54 -3.79 -4.80
CA PRO A 136 -14.23 -4.27 -5.22
C PRO A 136 -13.52 -5.11 -4.16
N CYS A 137 -13.73 -4.84 -2.87
CA CYS A 137 -13.17 -5.60 -1.75
C CYS A 137 -11.64 -5.70 -1.80
N GLN A 138 -10.95 -4.56 -1.81
CA GLN A 138 -9.49 -4.48 -2.04
C GLN A 138 -8.65 -5.38 -1.14
N TYR A 139 -9.14 -5.74 0.05
CA TYR A 139 -8.39 -6.53 1.02
C TYR A 139 -8.41 -8.03 0.71
N ASP A 140 -9.49 -8.53 0.11
CA ASP A 140 -9.75 -9.96 -0.01
C ASP A 140 -9.94 -10.43 -1.47
N ASN A 141 -10.12 -9.50 -2.40
CA ASN A 141 -10.27 -9.81 -3.82
C ASN A 141 -8.94 -10.26 -4.42
N ALA A 142 -8.89 -11.49 -4.93
CA ALA A 142 -7.70 -12.08 -5.55
C ALA A 142 -7.24 -11.33 -6.81
N ASP A 143 -8.11 -10.60 -7.49
CA ASP A 143 -7.75 -9.77 -8.64
C ASP A 143 -6.75 -8.66 -8.26
N ASN A 144 -6.75 -8.21 -6.98
CA ASN A 144 -5.79 -7.22 -6.50
C ASN A 144 -4.33 -7.71 -6.66
N PRO A 145 -3.87 -8.79 -6.03
CA PRO A 145 -2.50 -9.27 -6.26
C PRO A 145 -2.26 -9.75 -7.70
N LEU A 146 -3.25 -10.31 -8.40
CA LEU A 146 -3.09 -10.76 -9.78
C LEU A 146 -2.74 -9.60 -10.73
N SER A 147 -3.26 -8.40 -10.52
CA SER A 147 -2.97 -7.22 -11.34
C SER A 147 -1.46 -6.90 -11.43
N TYR A 148 -0.70 -7.22 -10.41
CA TYR A 148 0.72 -6.89 -10.31
C TYR A 148 1.65 -7.79 -11.16
N GLY A 149 1.11 -8.77 -11.85
CA GLY A 149 1.84 -9.50 -12.91
C GLY A 149 2.38 -8.56 -13.99
N LYS A 150 1.62 -7.50 -14.33
CA LYS A 150 2.04 -6.44 -15.26
C LYS A 150 3.27 -5.68 -14.75
N VAL A 151 3.32 -5.39 -13.46
CA VAL A 151 4.49 -4.74 -12.83
C VAL A 151 5.70 -5.67 -12.85
N ALA A 152 5.53 -6.94 -12.51
CA ALA A 152 6.60 -7.92 -12.55
C ALA A 152 7.20 -8.06 -13.95
N ALA A 153 6.35 -8.14 -15.00
CA ALA A 153 6.80 -8.20 -16.38
C ALA A 153 7.60 -6.94 -16.78
N LEU A 154 7.12 -5.75 -16.39
CA LEU A 154 7.85 -4.49 -16.66
C LEU A 154 9.20 -4.44 -15.93
N LEU A 155 9.27 -4.91 -14.69
CA LEU A 155 10.52 -4.97 -13.94
C LEU A 155 11.52 -5.93 -14.58
N ILE A 156 11.09 -7.08 -15.07
CA ILE A 156 11.93 -8.02 -15.81
C ILE A 156 12.48 -7.38 -17.09
N ASP A 157 11.63 -6.70 -17.85
CA ASP A 157 12.02 -6.02 -19.10
C ASP A 157 13.03 -4.90 -18.86
N ARG A 158 12.85 -4.09 -17.83
CA ARG A 158 13.62 -2.85 -17.61
C ARG A 158 14.85 -3.03 -16.72
N VAL A 159 14.81 -3.97 -15.79
CA VAL A 159 15.86 -4.18 -14.79
C VAL A 159 16.62 -5.50 -15.07
N GLY A 160 15.93 -6.49 -15.63
CA GLY A 160 16.48 -7.83 -15.82
C GLY A 160 16.46 -8.63 -14.52
N ARG A 161 17.63 -9.07 -14.05
CA ARG A 161 17.75 -9.84 -12.81
C ARG A 161 17.45 -8.98 -11.57
N ILE A 162 16.63 -9.51 -10.68
CA ILE A 162 16.27 -8.86 -9.42
C ILE A 162 16.62 -9.79 -8.26
N ASP A 163 17.48 -9.34 -7.36
CA ASP A 163 17.90 -10.10 -6.19
C ASP A 163 17.06 -9.76 -4.96
N CYS A 164 16.54 -8.51 -4.87
CA CYS A 164 15.71 -8.06 -3.76
C CYS A 164 14.56 -7.19 -4.23
N LEU A 165 13.36 -7.44 -3.67
CA LEU A 165 12.17 -6.60 -3.84
C LEU A 165 11.78 -6.02 -2.47
N VAL A 166 11.66 -4.70 -2.39
CA VAL A 166 11.27 -3.97 -1.18
C VAL A 166 10.03 -3.14 -1.44
N GLY A 167 9.08 -3.12 -0.52
CA GLY A 167 7.93 -2.23 -0.65
C GLY A 167 6.99 -2.24 0.54
N PRO A 168 6.14 -1.22 0.63
CA PRO A 168 5.19 -1.07 1.73
C PRO A 168 4.06 -2.10 1.62
N VAL A 169 3.58 -2.56 2.78
CA VAL A 169 2.47 -3.50 2.86
C VAL A 169 1.27 -2.82 3.51
N GLY A 170 0.12 -2.93 2.83
CA GLY A 170 -1.20 -2.53 3.34
C GLY A 170 -2.20 -3.64 3.02
N SER A 171 -2.83 -3.64 1.84
CA SER A 171 -3.73 -4.72 1.42
C SER A 171 -3.01 -6.02 1.00
N GLY A 172 -1.68 -6.03 0.92
CA GLY A 172 -0.90 -7.18 0.45
C GLY A 172 -0.74 -7.25 -1.09
N GLY A 173 -1.63 -6.63 -1.87
CA GLY A 173 -1.69 -6.78 -3.32
C GLY A 173 -0.35 -6.60 -4.03
N SER A 174 0.30 -5.45 -3.86
CA SER A 174 1.52 -5.09 -4.60
C SER A 174 2.68 -6.02 -4.30
N MET A 175 3.03 -6.18 -3.04
CA MET A 175 4.19 -6.99 -2.66
C MET A 175 3.96 -8.47 -2.91
N CYS A 176 2.82 -9.02 -2.48
CA CYS A 176 2.51 -10.44 -2.68
C CYS A 176 2.31 -10.76 -4.17
N GLY A 177 1.63 -9.88 -4.93
CA GLY A 177 1.43 -10.06 -6.35
C GLY A 177 2.76 -10.01 -7.12
N THR A 178 3.53 -8.92 -6.99
CA THR A 178 4.80 -8.77 -7.71
C THR A 178 5.78 -9.90 -7.39
N SER A 179 5.96 -10.24 -6.10
CA SER A 179 6.88 -11.31 -5.70
C SER A 179 6.45 -12.68 -6.22
N ARG A 180 5.15 -12.99 -6.23
CA ARG A 180 4.61 -14.25 -6.76
C ARG A 180 4.96 -14.46 -8.24
N TYR A 181 4.92 -13.39 -9.05
CA TYR A 181 5.28 -13.46 -10.46
C TYR A 181 6.79 -13.43 -10.73
N LEU A 182 7.58 -12.76 -9.87
CA LEU A 182 9.03 -12.71 -10.01
C LEU A 182 9.72 -14.01 -9.58
N ARG A 183 9.20 -14.66 -8.53
CA ARG A 183 9.87 -15.79 -7.88
C ARG A 183 10.10 -17.04 -8.75
N PRO A 184 9.20 -17.41 -9.68
CA PRO A 184 9.47 -18.51 -10.61
C PRO A 184 10.70 -18.28 -11.48
N LEU A 185 11.00 -17.02 -11.83
CA LEU A 185 12.16 -16.62 -12.63
C LEU A 185 13.40 -16.35 -11.77
N PHE A 186 13.19 -15.87 -10.54
CA PHE A 186 14.24 -15.56 -9.57
C PHE A 186 14.00 -16.34 -8.27
N PRO A 187 14.31 -17.66 -8.20
CA PRO A 187 14.01 -18.50 -7.02
C PRO A 187 14.66 -17.99 -5.72
N HIS A 188 15.77 -17.25 -5.81
CA HIS A 188 16.50 -16.65 -4.70
C HIS A 188 16.07 -15.21 -4.40
N LEU A 189 14.98 -14.73 -5.00
CA LEU A 189 14.43 -13.40 -4.71
C LEU A 189 14.22 -13.20 -3.22
N TYR A 190 14.89 -12.19 -2.66
CA TYR A 190 14.68 -11.76 -1.28
C TYR A 190 13.59 -10.69 -1.23
N THR A 191 12.56 -10.90 -0.48
CA THR A 191 11.40 -9.99 -0.41
C THR A 191 11.29 -9.38 0.97
N ILE A 192 11.28 -8.05 1.04
CA ILE A 192 11.20 -7.29 2.28
C ILE A 192 9.90 -6.49 2.30
N GLY A 193 9.05 -6.80 3.27
CA GLY A 193 7.85 -6.02 3.57
C GLY A 193 8.18 -4.86 4.52
N VAL A 194 7.65 -3.68 4.21
CA VAL A 194 7.74 -2.51 5.07
C VAL A 194 6.38 -2.23 5.68
N ASP A 195 6.35 -2.16 7.00
CA ASP A 195 5.16 -1.97 7.84
C ASP A 195 5.42 -0.87 8.89
N THR A 196 4.47 -0.62 9.77
CA THR A 196 4.57 0.35 10.86
C THR A 196 4.20 -0.29 12.20
N PRO A 197 4.72 0.19 13.34
CA PRO A 197 4.28 -0.28 14.66
C PRO A 197 2.76 -0.17 14.84
N ASN A 198 2.19 -1.07 15.64
CA ASN A 198 0.75 -1.22 15.91
C ASN A 198 -0.09 -1.73 14.72
N SER A 199 0.54 -2.20 13.65
CA SER A 199 -0.12 -2.88 12.54
C SER A 199 -0.24 -4.37 12.80
N VAL A 200 -1.44 -4.93 12.59
CA VAL A 200 -1.68 -6.37 12.80
C VAL A 200 -1.13 -7.25 11.68
N LEU A 201 -0.69 -6.66 10.55
CA LEU A 201 -0.33 -7.42 9.35
C LEU A 201 0.76 -8.46 9.60
N PHE A 202 1.69 -8.15 10.49
CA PHE A 202 2.83 -9.02 10.81
C PHE A 202 2.99 -9.22 12.32
N GLY A 203 1.85 -9.43 13.01
CA GLY A 203 1.84 -9.89 14.40
C GLY A 203 2.01 -8.83 15.47
N GLN A 204 2.04 -7.54 15.11
CA GLN A 204 1.96 -6.48 16.12
C GLN A 204 0.56 -6.42 16.74
N PRO A 205 0.43 -6.04 18.02
CA PRO A 205 -0.86 -5.71 18.61
C PRO A 205 -1.54 -4.56 17.86
N SER A 206 -2.87 -4.65 17.68
CA SER A 206 -3.64 -3.57 17.06
C SER A 206 -3.56 -2.29 17.89
N GLY A 207 -3.29 -1.17 17.22
CA GLY A 207 -3.23 0.13 17.86
C GLY A 207 -3.42 1.29 16.87
N ARG A 208 -3.15 2.51 17.35
CA ARG A 208 -3.25 3.69 16.50
C ARG A 208 -2.16 3.68 15.44
N LEU A 209 -2.55 3.67 14.17
CA LEU A 209 -1.65 3.84 13.04
C LEU A 209 -1.42 5.33 12.79
N ASN A 210 -0.14 5.74 12.79
CA ASN A 210 0.26 7.14 12.58
C ASN A 210 0.71 7.43 11.14
N LEU A 211 0.65 6.43 10.26
CA LEU A 211 1.03 6.52 8.85
C LEU A 211 -0.12 6.01 7.98
N SER A 212 -0.61 6.85 7.08
CA SER A 212 -1.61 6.43 6.09
C SER A 212 -0.96 5.61 4.98
N GLY A 213 -1.63 4.52 4.55
CA GLY A 213 -1.16 3.66 3.45
C GLY A 213 -0.08 2.65 3.81
N LEU A 214 0.33 2.59 5.08
CA LEU A 214 1.29 1.63 5.62
C LEU A 214 0.65 0.90 6.81
N GLY A 215 0.64 -0.43 6.76
CA GLY A 215 0.02 -1.24 7.80
C GLY A 215 -1.51 -1.32 7.73
N GLY A 216 -2.10 -1.96 8.74
CA GLY A 216 -3.54 -2.14 8.89
C GLY A 216 -3.94 -2.65 10.26
N ASN A 217 -5.21 -2.43 10.65
CA ASN A 217 -5.82 -2.94 11.88
C ASN A 217 -6.72 -4.15 11.64
N ILE A 218 -6.82 -4.59 10.39
CA ILE A 218 -7.40 -5.87 9.98
C ILE A 218 -6.36 -6.64 9.18
N LEU A 219 -6.47 -7.97 9.14
CA LEU A 219 -5.60 -8.84 8.35
C LEU A 219 -6.28 -9.16 7.01
N PRO A 220 -5.80 -8.59 5.88
CA PRO A 220 -6.33 -8.88 4.56
C PRO A 220 -5.98 -10.30 4.11
N ARG A 221 -6.89 -10.99 3.43
CA ARG A 221 -6.62 -12.30 2.81
C ARG A 221 -5.53 -12.24 1.74
N ASN A 222 -5.34 -11.06 1.13
CA ASN A 222 -4.30 -10.86 0.12
C ASN A 222 -2.86 -10.77 0.69
N VAL A 223 -2.70 -10.70 2.02
CA VAL A 223 -1.38 -10.77 2.66
C VAL A 223 -0.93 -12.23 2.76
N ASP A 224 -0.15 -12.65 1.78
CA ASP A 224 0.51 -13.96 1.77
C ASP A 224 1.87 -13.86 2.47
N HIS A 225 1.92 -14.23 3.72
CA HIS A 225 3.12 -14.16 4.57
C HIS A 225 4.30 -14.99 4.03
N SER A 226 4.02 -16.06 3.28
CA SER A 226 5.05 -16.90 2.66
C SER A 226 5.84 -16.18 1.56
N GLN A 227 5.40 -15.00 1.13
CA GLN A 227 6.14 -14.18 0.17
C GLN A 227 7.29 -13.40 0.80
N PHE A 228 7.33 -13.22 2.12
CA PHE A 228 8.28 -12.33 2.79
C PHE A 228 9.45 -13.08 3.43
N ASN A 229 10.66 -12.60 3.18
CA ASN A 229 11.87 -13.06 3.86
C ASN A 229 12.14 -12.25 5.14
N GLU A 230 11.81 -10.95 5.11
CA GLU A 230 12.07 -10.03 6.20
C GLU A 230 10.98 -8.96 6.28
N ILE A 231 10.68 -8.50 7.49
CA ILE A 231 9.74 -7.41 7.73
C ILE A 231 10.46 -6.31 8.49
N HIS A 232 10.23 -5.06 8.06
CA HIS A 232 10.71 -3.86 8.73
C HIS A 232 9.53 -3.02 9.19
N TRP A 233 9.58 -2.52 10.42
CA TRP A 233 8.63 -1.55 10.96
C TRP A 233 9.33 -0.20 11.12
N LEU A 234 8.78 0.83 10.47
CA LEU A 234 9.26 2.20 10.56
C LEU A 234 8.23 3.08 11.27
N THR A 235 8.72 3.95 12.15
CA THR A 235 7.91 4.98 12.78
C THR A 235 7.73 6.18 11.85
N PRO A 236 6.84 7.13 12.17
CA PRO A 236 6.71 8.37 11.39
C PRO A 236 8.04 9.13 11.25
N ALA A 237 8.87 9.18 12.29
CA ALA A 237 10.14 9.91 12.26
C ALA A 237 11.11 9.39 11.19
N GLU A 238 11.35 8.07 11.16
CA GLU A 238 12.19 7.46 10.12
C GLU A 238 11.57 7.58 8.74
N THR A 239 10.25 7.42 8.66
CA THR A 239 9.51 7.47 7.40
C THR A 239 9.59 8.86 6.77
N TYR A 240 9.32 9.92 7.53
CA TYR A 240 9.33 11.30 7.00
C TYR A 240 10.74 11.77 6.67
N ALA A 241 11.73 11.46 7.51
CA ALA A 241 13.12 11.74 7.19
C ALA A 241 13.54 11.09 5.87
N ALA A 242 13.24 9.81 5.69
CA ALA A 242 13.55 9.08 4.45
C ALA A 242 12.78 9.61 3.22
N THR A 243 11.57 10.14 3.40
CA THR A 243 10.80 10.78 2.32
C THR A 243 11.53 12.03 1.81
N HIS A 244 12.02 12.86 2.73
CA HIS A 244 12.83 14.03 2.38
C HIS A 244 14.19 13.65 1.77
N ASP A 245 14.83 12.58 2.28
CA ASP A 245 16.10 12.09 1.74
C ASP A 245 15.92 11.62 0.29
N LEU A 246 14.86 10.86 -0.01
CA LEU A 246 14.53 10.43 -1.37
C LEU A 246 14.34 11.63 -2.31
N HIS A 247 13.62 12.66 -1.85
CA HIS A 247 13.41 13.86 -2.65
C HIS A 247 14.70 14.66 -2.88
N ARG A 248 15.49 14.88 -1.84
CA ARG A 248 16.73 15.70 -1.92
C ARG A 248 17.83 15.00 -2.70
N SER A 249 17.97 13.67 -2.56
CA SER A 249 19.08 12.93 -3.15
C SER A 249 18.80 12.52 -4.60
N HIS A 250 17.53 12.26 -4.95
CA HIS A 250 17.15 11.70 -6.25
C HIS A 250 16.12 12.53 -7.01
N GLY A 251 15.66 13.66 -6.47
CA GLY A 251 14.64 14.49 -7.10
C GLY A 251 13.24 13.83 -7.17
N LEU A 252 13.04 12.69 -6.49
CA LEU A 252 11.79 11.95 -6.51
C LEU A 252 10.83 12.51 -5.46
N PHE A 253 9.81 13.21 -5.93
CA PHE A 253 8.77 13.80 -5.09
C PHE A 253 7.68 12.75 -4.82
N MET A 254 7.86 11.96 -3.74
CA MET A 254 7.03 10.77 -3.46
C MET A 254 6.34 10.87 -2.09
N GLY A 255 5.31 10.03 -1.88
CA GLY A 255 4.63 9.91 -0.60
C GLY A 255 5.45 9.20 0.49
N PRO A 256 5.01 9.28 1.78
CA PRO A 256 5.75 8.74 2.92
C PRO A 256 6.02 7.22 2.85
N THR A 257 5.08 6.45 2.32
CA THR A 257 5.26 5.00 2.14
C THR A 257 6.43 4.67 1.22
N SER A 258 6.67 5.54 0.21
CA SER A 258 7.84 5.46 -0.68
C SER A 258 9.14 5.76 0.06
N GLY A 259 9.14 6.77 0.94
CA GLY A 259 10.29 7.08 1.80
C GLY A 259 10.64 5.93 2.74
N ALA A 260 9.64 5.31 3.37
CA ALA A 260 9.85 4.14 4.21
C ALA A 260 10.49 2.98 3.42
N ALA A 261 9.97 2.67 2.23
CA ALA A 261 10.51 1.63 1.37
C ALA A 261 11.93 1.97 0.86
N PHE A 262 12.18 3.24 0.50
CA PHE A 262 13.50 3.74 0.11
C PHE A 262 14.55 3.50 1.20
N ARG A 263 14.25 3.86 2.45
CA ARG A 263 15.18 3.66 3.59
C ARG A 263 15.59 2.19 3.73
N VAL A 264 14.64 1.28 3.63
CA VAL A 264 14.88 -0.16 3.75
C VAL A 264 15.66 -0.68 2.55
N GLY A 265 15.29 -0.27 1.33
CA GLY A 265 15.99 -0.66 0.10
C GLY A 265 17.44 -0.20 0.10
N GLN A 266 17.70 1.06 0.47
CA GLN A 266 19.05 1.63 0.58
C GLN A 266 19.90 0.91 1.64
N TRP A 267 19.30 0.60 2.80
CA TRP A 267 19.96 -0.17 3.85
C TRP A 267 20.37 -1.56 3.37
N TRP A 268 19.47 -2.27 2.66
CA TRP A 268 19.75 -3.60 2.14
C TRP A 268 20.80 -3.56 1.02
N ALA A 269 20.73 -2.61 0.10
CA ALA A 269 21.68 -2.43 -0.99
C ALA A 269 23.10 -2.21 -0.48
N ARG A 270 23.28 -1.35 0.54
CA ARG A 270 24.60 -1.12 1.16
C ARG A 270 25.22 -2.36 1.77
N ARG A 271 24.41 -3.32 2.25
CA ARG A 271 24.87 -4.58 2.86
C ARG A 271 25.04 -5.73 1.89
N ASN A 272 24.57 -5.55 0.67
CA ASN A 272 24.61 -6.58 -0.37
C ASN A 272 25.17 -5.99 -1.69
N PRO A 273 26.44 -5.55 -1.69
CA PRO A 273 27.03 -4.92 -2.87
C PRO A 273 26.98 -5.88 -4.08
N GLY A 274 26.67 -5.33 -5.26
CA GLY A 274 26.53 -6.09 -6.51
C GLY A 274 25.20 -6.82 -6.67
N LYS A 275 24.28 -6.74 -5.70
CA LYS A 275 22.91 -7.27 -5.80
C LYS A 275 21.95 -6.21 -6.30
N THR A 276 21.05 -6.60 -7.20
CA THR A 276 20.03 -5.71 -7.75
C THR A 276 18.83 -5.62 -6.81
N VAL A 277 18.49 -4.39 -6.39
CA VAL A 277 17.36 -4.09 -5.51
C VAL A 277 16.32 -3.28 -6.27
N VAL A 278 15.07 -3.71 -6.22
CA VAL A 278 13.93 -2.93 -6.70
C VAL A 278 13.07 -2.51 -5.51
N THR A 279 12.76 -1.22 -5.43
CA THR A 279 11.92 -0.63 -4.38
C THR A 279 10.65 -0.05 -4.98
N LEU A 280 9.49 -0.42 -4.45
CA LEU A 280 8.20 0.10 -4.91
C LEU A 280 7.89 1.43 -4.23
N PHE A 281 7.58 2.46 -5.04
CA PHE A 281 7.18 3.80 -4.61
C PHE A 281 5.73 4.06 -5.05
N PRO A 282 4.74 3.88 -4.14
CA PRO A 282 3.33 3.74 -4.50
C PRO A 282 2.63 4.97 -5.05
N ASP A 283 3.04 6.17 -4.65
CA ASP A 283 2.36 7.41 -5.03
C ASP A 283 3.28 8.63 -4.98
N GLU A 284 2.92 9.65 -5.77
CA GLU A 284 3.63 10.94 -5.79
C GLU A 284 3.29 11.81 -4.58
N GLY A 285 4.19 12.78 -4.31
CA GLY A 285 4.17 13.66 -3.14
C GLY A 285 3.04 14.72 -3.12
N HIS A 286 2.32 14.92 -4.23
CA HIS A 286 1.32 15.99 -4.36
C HIS A 286 0.21 15.97 -3.31
N ARG A 287 -0.12 14.81 -2.79
CA ARG A 287 -1.09 14.64 -1.70
C ARG A 287 -0.56 15.12 -0.35
N TYR A 288 0.76 15.24 -0.21
CA TYR A 288 1.45 15.40 1.07
C TYR A 288 2.10 16.77 1.25
N VAL A 289 1.79 17.74 0.37
CA VAL A 289 2.36 19.09 0.38
C VAL A 289 2.01 19.88 1.63
N GLU A 290 0.84 19.65 2.22
CA GLU A 290 0.40 20.30 3.47
C GLU A 290 0.67 19.42 4.71
N THR A 291 1.39 18.31 4.56
CA THR A 291 1.76 17.42 5.66
C THR A 291 3.26 17.18 5.66
N VAL A 292 3.75 16.05 5.15
CA VAL A 292 5.17 15.67 5.19
C VAL A 292 6.09 16.72 4.56
N TYR A 293 5.63 17.45 3.55
CA TYR A 293 6.40 18.50 2.88
C TYR A 293 6.15 19.92 3.44
N ASP A 294 5.26 20.06 4.44
CA ASP A 294 5.05 21.29 5.18
C ASP A 294 5.93 21.30 6.44
N PRO A 295 6.90 22.25 6.58
CA PRO A 295 7.78 22.32 7.74
C PRO A 295 7.06 22.52 9.08
N GLN A 296 5.95 23.28 9.11
CA GLN A 296 5.20 23.55 10.33
C GLN A 296 4.45 22.30 10.80
N TRP A 297 3.78 21.63 9.86
CA TRP A 297 3.13 20.37 10.14
C TRP A 297 4.15 19.31 10.59
N LEU A 298 5.28 19.20 9.89
CA LEU A 298 6.32 18.21 10.19
C LEU A 298 6.88 18.41 11.60
N GLN A 299 7.13 19.66 12.00
CA GLN A 299 7.58 19.98 13.35
C GLN A 299 6.56 19.53 14.42
N SER A 300 5.28 19.73 14.19
CA SER A 300 4.22 19.28 15.11
C SER A 300 4.05 17.76 15.14
N ALA A 301 4.21 17.09 14.01
CA ALA A 301 4.05 15.64 13.86
C ALA A 301 5.28 14.85 14.36
N THR A 302 6.47 15.44 14.30
CA THR A 302 7.74 14.79 14.69
C THR A 302 8.20 15.13 16.10
N SER A 303 7.41 15.88 16.88
CA SER A 303 7.66 16.09 18.33
C SER A 303 7.64 14.78 19.14
N LEU A 304 7.48 13.63 18.47
CA LEU A 304 7.71 12.31 19.05
C LEU A 304 9.21 12.13 19.32
N PRO A 305 9.62 11.85 20.58
CA PRO A 305 11.01 11.69 20.96
C PRO A 305 11.59 10.44 20.28
N GLY A 306 12.51 10.65 19.37
CA GLY A 306 13.23 9.54 18.73
C GLY A 306 14.30 10.04 17.77
N ARG A 307 15.57 9.74 18.06
CA ARG A 307 16.64 9.89 17.09
C ARG A 307 16.37 8.96 15.91
N VAL A 308 16.29 9.52 14.69
CA VAL A 308 16.19 8.74 13.45
C VAL A 308 17.34 7.74 13.40
N ARG A 309 17.04 6.45 13.32
CA ARG A 309 18.04 5.38 13.28
C ARG A 309 18.56 5.20 11.86
N GLU A 310 19.85 4.98 11.73
CA GLU A 310 20.49 4.61 10.47
C GLU A 310 20.35 3.12 10.17
N ASP A 311 20.23 2.31 11.22
CA ASP A 311 20.12 0.86 11.17
C ASP A 311 18.93 0.36 11.98
N PRO A 312 18.24 -0.70 11.50
CA PRO A 312 17.16 -1.32 12.26
C PRO A 312 17.68 -2.14 13.45
N VAL A 313 16.90 -2.16 14.51
CA VAL A 313 17.07 -3.10 15.61
C VAL A 313 16.41 -4.42 15.22
N THR A 314 17.15 -5.53 15.33
CA THR A 314 16.55 -6.86 15.18
C THR A 314 15.77 -7.20 16.44
N VAL A 315 14.48 -7.49 16.31
CA VAL A 315 13.62 -7.93 17.42
C VAL A 315 13.59 -9.47 17.49
N ALA A 316 13.34 -10.00 18.67
CA ALA A 316 13.27 -11.44 18.89
C ALA A 316 11.93 -12.04 18.44
N ALA A 317 10.84 -11.25 18.56
CA ALA A 317 9.50 -11.62 18.12
C ALA A 317 8.81 -10.43 17.44
N PRO A 318 7.88 -10.68 16.50
CA PRO A 318 7.18 -9.60 15.80
C PRO A 318 6.27 -8.77 16.72
N ASN A 319 5.82 -9.32 17.84
CA ASN A 319 4.99 -8.64 18.84
C ASN A 319 5.80 -7.89 19.92
N ASP A 320 7.13 -7.88 19.82
CA ASP A 320 7.95 -7.08 20.73
C ASP A 320 7.61 -5.57 20.60
N PRO A 321 7.72 -4.80 21.71
CA PRO A 321 7.54 -3.35 21.66
C PRO A 321 8.56 -2.66 20.74
N MET A 322 8.09 -1.94 19.75
CA MET A 322 8.93 -1.26 18.75
C MET A 322 9.20 0.19 19.15
N ARG A 323 10.50 0.55 19.27
CA ARG A 323 10.96 1.90 19.66
C ARG A 323 11.84 2.53 18.58
N GLY A 324 11.31 2.66 17.38
CA GLY A 324 12.04 3.12 16.21
C GLY A 324 12.14 2.04 15.14
N TRP A 325 12.99 2.25 14.15
CA TRP A 325 13.15 1.30 13.07
C TRP A 325 13.58 -0.09 13.58
N SER A 326 12.71 -1.07 13.35
CA SER A 326 12.88 -2.45 13.81
C SER A 326 12.76 -3.42 12.64
N ARG A 327 13.34 -4.61 12.76
CA ARG A 327 13.23 -5.66 11.76
C ARG A 327 13.12 -7.06 12.39
N PHE A 328 12.49 -7.97 11.63
CA PHE A 328 12.37 -9.38 11.98
C PHE A 328 12.58 -10.27 10.75
N ARG A 329 13.34 -11.37 10.89
CA ARG A 329 13.50 -12.38 9.84
C ARG A 329 12.27 -13.26 9.78
N TRP A 330 11.44 -13.02 8.75
CA TRP A 330 10.19 -13.75 8.57
C TRP A 330 10.40 -15.12 7.95
N GLU A 331 11.39 -15.26 7.06
CA GLU A 331 11.86 -16.51 6.45
C GLU A 331 10.76 -17.28 5.72
N ARG A 332 9.81 -16.54 5.12
CA ARG A 332 8.69 -17.09 4.34
C ARG A 332 7.76 -18.02 5.12
N ARG A 333 7.71 -17.88 6.41
CA ARG A 333 6.79 -18.62 7.29
C ARG A 333 5.38 -18.04 7.23
N SER A 334 4.38 -18.87 7.53
CA SER A 334 3.01 -18.39 7.78
C SER A 334 2.95 -17.56 9.07
N LEU A 335 1.88 -16.77 9.22
CA LEU A 335 1.65 -16.01 10.45
C LEU A 335 1.58 -16.92 11.69
N GLY A 336 0.83 -18.03 11.59
CA GLY A 336 0.72 -19.02 12.67
C GLY A 336 2.06 -19.63 13.06
N GLN A 337 2.92 -19.97 12.08
CA GLN A 337 4.26 -20.49 12.36
C GLN A 337 5.16 -19.50 13.07
N VAL A 338 5.00 -18.20 12.84
CA VAL A 338 5.81 -17.15 13.47
C VAL A 338 5.31 -16.82 14.87
N LEU A 339 3.99 -16.75 15.05
CA LEU A 339 3.39 -16.41 16.35
C LEU A 339 3.28 -17.60 17.32
N GLY A 340 3.58 -18.82 16.84
CA GLY A 340 3.29 -20.06 17.54
C GLY A 340 1.79 -20.39 17.46
N ASP A 341 1.43 -21.61 17.09
CA ASP A 341 0.04 -22.06 17.00
C ASP A 341 -0.66 -22.04 18.37
N THR A 342 -0.92 -20.85 18.88
CA THR A 342 -1.91 -20.64 19.95
C THR A 342 -3.26 -20.44 19.26
N GLY A 343 -3.90 -21.47 18.79
CA GLY A 343 -5.22 -21.61 18.17
C GLY A 343 -6.30 -20.52 18.31
N GLN A 344 -5.92 -19.24 18.32
CA GLN A 344 -6.80 -18.10 18.25
C GLN A 344 -6.52 -17.34 16.96
N ALA A 345 -7.30 -17.67 15.92
CA ALA A 345 -7.47 -16.73 14.81
C ALA A 345 -7.97 -15.40 15.40
N PRO A 346 -7.40 -14.24 15.03
CA PRO A 346 -7.97 -12.96 15.42
C PRO A 346 -9.39 -12.86 14.88
N ALA A 347 -10.33 -12.63 15.80
CA ALA A 347 -11.76 -12.45 15.53
C ALA A 347 -12.02 -11.22 14.64
#